data_7a56f81ebfd91c0e3ce081a60341ed13
#
_entry.id   7a56f81ebfd91c0e3ce081a60341ed13
#
_cell.length_a   1.000
_cell.length_b   1.000
_cell.length_c   1.000
_cell.angle_alpha   90.00
_cell.angle_beta   90.00
_cell.angle_gamma   90.00
#
_symmetry.space_group_name_H-M   'P 1'
#
loop_
_entity.id
_entity.type
_entity.pdbx_description
1 polymer ?
#
loop_
_entity_poly.entity_id
_entity_poly.type
_entity_poly.pdbx_seq_one_letter_code
_entity_poly.pdbx_strand_id
1 'polypeptide(L)'
;MEEGPGFPFFLPKGMILKNQLIDYWRQIHTAAGYQEISTPIILSRKLWERSGHWDHYKENMYTTIIDDEDFAIKPMNCPGGILVYKNKMHSYKDLPLRMGELGIVHRHELSGALHGLMRVRCFTQDDAHIFMTREQIKDEIKGVVQLIDSVYSTFGFKYHIELSTQPEDSMGAKEDWDIATPVSYT
;
A
#
# COMPACT_ATOMS: atom_id res chain seq x y z
N MET A 1 13.16 -18.41 12.32
CA MET A 1 14.02 -18.23 13.50
C MET A 1 13.11 -18.12 14.71
N GLU A 2 13.50 -18.65 15.84
CA GLU A 2 12.67 -18.70 17.06
C GLU A 2 12.37 -17.30 17.61
N GLU A 3 13.28 -16.36 17.44
CA GLU A 3 13.18 -15.00 17.94
C GLU A 3 12.18 -14.13 17.17
N GLY A 4 11.72 -14.57 16.01
CA GLY A 4 10.81 -13.78 15.18
C GLY A 4 9.90 -14.64 14.30
N PRO A 5 8.96 -15.40 14.86
CA PRO A 5 8.03 -16.19 14.06
C PRO A 5 7.16 -15.28 13.20
N GLY A 6 7.15 -15.54 11.90
CA GLY A 6 6.44 -14.71 10.92
C GLY A 6 7.17 -13.43 10.47
N PHE A 7 8.41 -13.19 10.96
CA PHE A 7 9.25 -12.11 10.48
C PHE A 7 10.34 -12.69 9.58
N PRO A 8 10.37 -12.38 8.27
CA PRO A 8 11.34 -12.94 7.35
C PRO A 8 12.73 -12.32 7.53
N PHE A 9 13.75 -13.18 7.57
CA PHE A 9 15.15 -12.81 7.58
C PHE A 9 15.75 -13.09 6.21
N PHE A 10 16.25 -12.08 5.53
CA PHE A 10 16.90 -12.21 4.25
C PHE A 10 18.41 -12.40 4.43
N LEU A 11 18.89 -13.59 4.11
CA LEU A 11 20.33 -13.90 4.09
C LEU A 11 21.00 -13.28 2.85
N PRO A 12 22.36 -13.29 2.73
CA PRO A 12 23.05 -12.62 1.63
C PRO A 12 22.54 -12.97 0.22
N LYS A 13 22.27 -14.25 -0.06
CA LYS A 13 21.70 -14.67 -1.35
C LYS A 13 20.27 -14.14 -1.55
N GLY A 14 19.44 -14.13 -0.50
CA GLY A 14 18.11 -13.56 -0.53
C GLY A 14 18.14 -12.08 -0.78
N MET A 15 19.12 -11.35 -0.22
CA MET A 15 19.31 -9.92 -0.46
C MET A 15 19.71 -9.60 -1.90
N ILE A 16 20.51 -10.45 -2.54
CA ILE A 16 20.81 -10.28 -3.98
C ILE A 16 19.52 -10.32 -4.81
N LEU A 17 18.68 -11.32 -4.58
CA LEU A 17 17.40 -11.44 -5.28
C LEU A 17 16.48 -10.26 -4.96
N LYS A 18 16.36 -9.91 -3.68
CA LYS A 18 15.51 -8.79 -3.26
C LYS A 18 15.93 -7.47 -3.90
N ASN A 19 17.24 -7.19 -3.97
CA ASN A 19 17.76 -5.97 -4.60
C ASN A 19 17.47 -5.95 -6.11
N GLN A 20 17.58 -7.08 -6.82
CA GLN A 20 17.21 -7.15 -8.24
C GLN A 20 15.71 -6.81 -8.45
N LEU A 21 14.83 -7.29 -7.57
CA LEU A 21 13.40 -6.96 -7.63
C LEU A 21 13.16 -5.48 -7.35
N ILE A 22 13.87 -4.90 -6.37
CA ILE A 22 13.79 -3.47 -6.04
C ILE A 22 14.26 -2.59 -7.19
N ASP A 23 15.39 -2.94 -7.82
CA ASP A 23 15.93 -2.21 -8.96
C ASP A 23 15.00 -2.28 -10.18
N TYR A 24 14.44 -3.45 -10.45
CA TYR A 24 13.41 -3.63 -11.47
C TYR A 24 12.17 -2.79 -11.18
N TRP A 25 11.67 -2.81 -9.95
CA TRP A 25 10.54 -2.01 -9.51
C TRP A 25 10.78 -0.51 -9.76
N ARG A 26 11.94 0.01 -9.34
CA ARG A 26 12.30 1.42 -9.56
C ARG A 26 12.33 1.78 -11.04
N GLN A 27 12.88 0.90 -11.86
CA GLN A 27 12.98 1.12 -13.30
C GLN A 27 11.59 1.26 -13.94
N ILE A 28 10.68 0.31 -13.68
CA ILE A 28 9.35 0.32 -14.31
C ILE A 28 8.46 1.42 -13.76
N HIS A 29 8.51 1.71 -12.46
CA HIS A 29 7.72 2.77 -11.84
C HIS A 29 8.19 4.16 -12.29
N THR A 30 9.49 4.39 -12.36
CA THR A 30 10.03 5.65 -12.91
C THR A 30 9.60 5.83 -14.36
N ALA A 31 9.67 4.80 -15.19
CA ALA A 31 9.22 4.84 -16.57
C ALA A 31 7.72 5.12 -16.70
N ALA A 32 6.90 4.62 -15.76
CA ALA A 32 5.46 4.88 -15.68
C ALA A 32 5.11 6.22 -15.01
N GLY A 33 6.10 7.05 -14.64
CA GLY A 33 5.91 8.38 -14.07
C GLY A 33 5.57 8.40 -12.58
N TYR A 34 5.87 7.33 -11.84
CA TYR A 34 5.74 7.32 -10.39
C TYR A 34 6.92 8.01 -9.72
N GLN A 35 6.64 8.75 -8.65
CA GLN A 35 7.61 9.35 -7.75
C GLN A 35 7.79 8.48 -6.52
N GLU A 36 9.00 8.00 -6.27
CA GLU A 36 9.29 7.19 -5.08
C GLU A 36 9.23 8.06 -3.84
N ILE A 37 8.44 7.62 -2.84
CA ILE A 37 8.36 8.21 -1.51
C ILE A 37 8.73 7.17 -0.45
N SER A 38 8.96 7.63 0.78
CA SER A 38 9.15 6.76 1.94
C SER A 38 8.51 7.39 3.15
N THR A 39 7.74 6.61 3.89
CA THR A 39 7.05 7.05 5.10
C THR A 39 7.58 6.33 6.34
N PRO A 40 7.57 6.99 7.53
CA PRO A 40 8.03 6.36 8.76
C PRO A 40 7.24 5.10 9.10
N ILE A 41 7.93 4.14 9.73
CA ILE A 41 7.30 2.88 10.17
C ILE A 41 6.43 3.09 11.40
N ILE A 42 6.83 3.99 12.30
CA ILE A 42 6.14 4.28 13.57
C ILE A 42 5.50 5.66 13.47
N LEU A 43 4.19 5.72 13.70
CA LEU A 43 3.41 6.96 13.65
C LEU A 43 2.44 7.03 14.83
N SER A 44 2.08 8.25 15.26
CA SER A 44 1.23 8.47 16.42
C SER A 44 -0.18 7.93 16.23
N ARG A 45 -0.81 7.49 17.31
CA ARG A 45 -2.19 7.02 17.37
C ARG A 45 -3.18 8.00 16.73
N LYS A 46 -2.98 9.30 16.90
CA LYS A 46 -3.84 10.37 16.33
C LYS A 46 -4.03 10.25 14.82
N LEU A 47 -2.99 9.78 14.09
CA LEU A 47 -3.10 9.53 12.65
C LEU A 47 -4.00 8.33 12.35
N TRP A 48 -3.86 7.27 13.12
CA TRP A 48 -4.62 6.02 12.94
C TRP A 48 -6.10 6.19 13.32
N GLU A 49 -6.40 7.00 14.32
CA GLU A 49 -7.78 7.41 14.66
C GLU A 49 -8.41 8.23 13.52
N ARG A 50 -7.70 9.24 13.01
CA ARG A 50 -8.18 10.06 11.90
C ARG A 50 -8.46 9.27 10.63
N SER A 51 -7.71 8.22 10.38
CA SER A 51 -7.85 7.35 9.21
C SER A 51 -8.79 6.16 9.43
N GLY A 52 -9.39 6.03 10.62
CA GLY A 52 -10.29 4.93 10.98
C GLY A 52 -9.61 3.60 11.27
N HIS A 53 -8.30 3.48 11.07
CA HIS A 53 -7.60 2.21 11.29
C HIS A 53 -7.58 1.80 12.77
N TRP A 54 -7.55 2.76 13.68
CA TRP A 54 -7.53 2.47 15.12
C TRP A 54 -8.78 1.75 15.58
N ASP A 55 -9.93 2.10 15.05
CA ASP A 55 -11.22 1.53 15.45
C ASP A 55 -11.52 0.19 14.76
N HIS A 56 -11.09 0.04 13.49
CA HIS A 56 -11.44 -1.12 12.66
C HIS A 56 -10.31 -2.14 12.48
N TYR A 57 -9.07 -1.80 12.84
CA TYR A 57 -7.91 -2.62 12.54
C TYR A 57 -6.92 -2.77 13.70
N LYS A 58 -7.26 -2.26 14.89
CA LYS A 58 -6.36 -2.22 16.05
C LYS A 58 -5.80 -3.60 16.44
N GLU A 59 -6.61 -4.65 16.36
CA GLU A 59 -6.20 -6.01 16.72
C GLU A 59 -5.05 -6.54 15.85
N ASN A 60 -4.92 -6.00 14.63
CA ASN A 60 -3.85 -6.35 13.69
C ASN A 60 -2.65 -5.38 13.76
N MET A 61 -2.64 -4.43 14.67
CA MET A 61 -1.58 -3.44 14.81
C MET A 61 -0.65 -3.75 15.99
N TYR A 62 0.64 -3.54 15.81
CA TYR A 62 1.60 -3.48 16.89
C TYR A 62 1.64 -2.05 17.44
N THR A 63 1.47 -1.89 18.74
CA THR A 63 1.47 -0.59 19.41
C THR A 63 2.63 -0.46 20.38
N THR A 64 3.04 0.78 20.64
CA THR A 64 4.06 1.12 21.63
C THR A 64 3.75 2.47 22.25
N ILE A 65 4.43 2.80 23.35
CA ILE A 65 4.32 4.08 24.03
C ILE A 65 5.67 4.80 23.89
N ILE A 66 5.65 6.05 23.46
CA ILE A 66 6.81 6.92 23.36
C ILE A 66 6.43 8.26 24.01
N ASP A 67 7.19 8.68 25.03
CA ASP A 67 6.96 9.92 25.77
C ASP A 67 5.52 10.06 26.30
N ASP A 68 4.98 8.98 26.88
CA ASP A 68 3.61 8.87 27.40
C ASP A 68 2.50 9.02 26.35
N GLU A 69 2.83 8.99 25.06
CA GLU A 69 1.87 8.96 23.94
C GLU A 69 1.84 7.59 23.25
N ASP A 70 0.64 7.18 22.80
CA ASP A 70 0.47 5.95 22.02
C ASP A 70 0.96 6.13 20.58
N PHE A 71 1.75 5.17 20.11
CA PHE A 71 2.20 5.03 18.73
C PHE A 71 1.86 3.65 18.19
N ALA A 72 1.80 3.52 16.88
CA ALA A 72 1.67 2.23 16.23
C ALA A 72 2.65 2.06 15.08
N ILE A 73 3.06 0.80 14.89
CA ILE A 73 3.82 0.38 13.73
C ILE A 73 2.83 0.25 12.56
N LYS A 74 3.12 0.86 11.43
CA LYS A 74 2.18 0.96 10.31
C LYS A 74 1.77 -0.43 9.78
N PRO A 75 0.46 -0.74 9.75
CA PRO A 75 -0.08 -1.91 9.07
C PRO A 75 -0.37 -1.65 7.59
N MET A 76 -0.40 -0.38 7.19
CA MET A 76 -0.69 0.15 5.85
C MET A 76 0.10 1.43 5.59
N ASN A 77 0.30 1.77 4.33
CA ASN A 77 1.08 2.95 3.93
C ASN A 77 0.19 4.19 3.69
N CYS A 78 -1.11 4.00 3.45
CA CYS A 78 -2.06 5.04 3.02
C CYS A 78 -2.02 6.31 3.86
N PRO A 79 -2.11 6.26 5.22
CA PRO A 79 -2.11 7.49 6.02
C PRO A 79 -0.81 8.27 5.90
N GLY A 80 0.33 7.59 5.83
CA GLY A 80 1.65 8.20 5.62
C GLY A 80 1.75 8.87 4.25
N GLY A 81 1.34 8.17 3.19
CA GLY A 81 1.32 8.70 1.82
C GLY A 81 0.46 9.96 1.67
N ILE A 82 -0.71 9.98 2.33
CA ILE A 82 -1.58 11.16 2.36
C ILE A 82 -0.91 12.33 3.08
N LEU A 83 -0.13 12.10 4.14
CA LEU A 83 0.62 13.17 4.80
C LEU A 83 1.70 13.76 3.87
N VAL A 84 2.37 12.92 3.08
CA VAL A 84 3.33 13.40 2.07
C VAL A 84 2.62 14.27 1.05
N TYR A 85 1.49 13.84 0.52
CA TYR A 85 0.67 14.64 -0.40
C TYR A 85 0.27 15.99 0.21
N LYS A 86 -0.18 16.01 1.46
CA LYS A 86 -0.62 17.22 2.16
C LYS A 86 0.51 18.16 2.59
N ASN A 87 1.77 17.79 2.40
CA ASN A 87 2.91 18.62 2.80
C ASN A 87 3.02 19.94 2.03
N LYS A 88 2.41 20.01 0.85
CA LYS A 88 2.31 21.24 0.06
C LYS A 88 0.93 21.38 -0.60
N MET A 89 0.62 22.59 -1.07
CA MET A 89 -0.54 22.81 -1.92
C MET A 89 -0.27 22.31 -3.33
N HIS A 90 -1.25 21.63 -3.92
CA HIS A 90 -1.20 21.16 -5.29
C HIS A 90 -2.26 21.89 -6.14
N SER A 91 -1.89 22.23 -7.37
CA SER A 91 -2.84 22.69 -8.38
C SER A 91 -3.46 21.49 -9.09
N TYR A 92 -4.67 21.66 -9.63
CA TYR A 92 -5.25 20.65 -10.52
C TYR A 92 -4.37 20.36 -11.76
N LYS A 93 -3.49 21.31 -12.13
CA LYS A 93 -2.52 21.12 -13.23
C LYS A 93 -1.36 20.19 -12.89
N ASP A 94 -1.13 19.94 -11.61
CA ASP A 94 -0.10 19.01 -11.14
C ASP A 94 -0.58 17.55 -11.19
N LEU A 95 -1.89 17.33 -11.38
CA LEU A 95 -2.52 16.02 -11.40
C LEU A 95 -2.48 15.38 -12.80
N PRO A 96 -2.34 14.05 -12.91
CA PRO A 96 -2.26 13.11 -11.82
C PRO A 96 -0.88 13.06 -11.17
N LEU A 97 -0.84 12.89 -9.84
CA LEU A 97 0.38 12.63 -9.08
C LEU A 97 0.42 11.18 -8.66
N ARG A 98 1.42 10.44 -9.09
CA ARG A 98 1.63 9.03 -8.77
C ARG A 98 2.77 8.90 -7.77
N MET A 99 2.46 8.56 -6.52
CA MET A 99 3.44 8.39 -5.45
C MET A 99 3.56 6.91 -5.10
N GLY A 100 4.70 6.29 -5.43
CA GLY A 100 5.00 4.88 -5.14
C GLY A 100 5.89 4.72 -3.94
N GLU A 101 5.67 3.69 -3.15
CA GLU A 101 6.46 3.35 -1.98
C GLU A 101 6.73 1.85 -1.91
N LEU A 102 7.98 1.46 -1.74
CA LEU A 102 8.32 0.13 -1.24
C LEU A 102 8.09 0.11 0.27
N GLY A 103 6.82 0.11 0.63
CA GLY A 103 6.36 0.29 1.99
C GLY A 103 6.52 -0.96 2.84
N ILE A 104 7.35 -0.90 3.89
CA ILE A 104 7.45 -1.97 4.87
C ILE A 104 6.31 -1.81 5.86
N VAL A 105 5.47 -2.84 5.97
CA VAL A 105 4.33 -2.88 6.89
C VAL A 105 4.42 -4.08 7.83
N HIS A 106 3.76 -3.96 8.98
CA HIS A 106 3.72 -5.00 9.99
C HIS A 106 2.28 -5.27 10.39
N ARG A 107 1.90 -6.54 10.41
CA ARG A 107 0.54 -6.97 10.81
C ARG A 107 0.62 -8.08 11.83
N HIS A 108 -0.17 -7.97 12.88
CA HIS A 108 -0.30 -9.02 13.88
C HIS A 108 -1.15 -10.16 13.31
N GLU A 109 -0.50 -10.99 12.49
CA GLU A 109 -1.12 -12.21 11.97
C GLU A 109 -1.10 -13.30 13.04
N LEU A 110 -2.20 -14.04 13.19
CA LEU A 110 -2.27 -15.17 14.09
C LEU A 110 -1.26 -16.25 13.69
N SER A 111 -0.64 -16.91 14.67
CA SER A 111 0.39 -17.92 14.42
C SER A 111 -0.07 -19.04 13.50
N GLY A 112 -1.34 -19.48 13.61
CA GLY A 112 -1.92 -20.52 12.74
C GLY A 112 -2.18 -20.09 11.31
N ALA A 113 -2.14 -18.78 11.01
CA ALA A 113 -2.31 -18.25 9.65
C ALA A 113 -0.98 -18.08 8.90
N LEU A 114 0.16 -18.18 9.57
CA LEU A 114 1.47 -17.96 8.95
C LEU A 114 1.79 -19.08 7.95
N HIS A 115 2.25 -18.68 6.75
CA HIS A 115 2.56 -19.63 5.67
C HIS A 115 3.71 -19.15 4.79
N GLY A 116 4.90 -19.68 5.00
CA GLY A 116 6.12 -19.36 4.22
C GLY A 116 6.35 -17.86 4.11
N LEU A 117 6.51 -17.35 2.88
CA LEU A 117 6.54 -15.91 2.57
C LEU A 117 5.18 -15.36 2.10
N MET A 118 4.16 -16.21 1.97
CA MET A 118 2.82 -15.79 1.51
C MET A 118 2.01 -15.10 2.61
N ARG A 119 2.21 -15.50 3.89
CA ARG A 119 1.54 -14.91 5.04
C ARG A 119 2.53 -14.70 6.16
N VAL A 120 2.96 -13.48 6.34
CA VAL A 120 4.02 -13.07 7.28
C VAL A 120 3.59 -11.85 8.09
N ARG A 121 4.33 -11.55 9.15
CA ARG A 121 4.05 -10.40 10.03
C ARG A 121 4.79 -9.12 9.64
N CYS A 122 5.77 -9.23 8.75
CA CYS A 122 6.50 -8.10 8.20
C CYS A 122 6.75 -8.36 6.71
N PHE A 123 6.33 -7.44 5.85
CA PHE A 123 6.53 -7.54 4.41
C PHE A 123 6.64 -6.17 3.76
N THR A 124 7.25 -6.16 2.57
CA THR A 124 7.33 -4.96 1.73
C THR A 124 6.22 -5.02 0.69
N GLN A 125 5.47 -3.94 0.56
CA GLN A 125 4.47 -3.80 -0.50
C GLN A 125 5.03 -2.93 -1.61
N ASP A 126 4.76 -3.32 -2.85
CA ASP A 126 4.69 -2.40 -3.98
C ASP A 126 3.36 -1.65 -3.84
N ASP A 127 3.42 -0.48 -3.26
CA ASP A 127 2.24 0.32 -2.93
C ASP A 127 2.30 1.68 -3.60
N ALA A 128 1.16 2.19 -4.05
CA ALA A 128 1.10 3.50 -4.67
C ALA A 128 -0.21 4.22 -4.35
N HIS A 129 -0.11 5.55 -4.25
CA HIS A 129 -1.24 6.45 -4.11
C HIS A 129 -1.25 7.39 -5.31
N ILE A 130 -2.32 7.36 -6.08
CA ILE A 130 -2.50 8.20 -7.25
C ILE A 130 -3.54 9.25 -6.93
N PHE A 131 -3.12 10.51 -6.92
CA PHE A 131 -3.99 11.67 -6.70
C PHE A 131 -4.35 12.23 -8.06
N MET A 132 -5.66 12.31 -8.36
CA MET A 132 -6.16 12.62 -9.70
C MET A 132 -7.50 13.32 -9.66
N THR A 133 -7.90 13.93 -10.79
CA THR A 133 -9.28 14.41 -10.96
C THR A 133 -10.21 13.26 -11.35
N ARG A 134 -11.53 13.47 -11.26
CA ARG A 134 -12.52 12.44 -11.62
C ARG A 134 -12.41 12.01 -13.08
N GLU A 135 -12.10 12.94 -13.98
CA GLU A 135 -11.96 12.69 -15.41
C GLU A 135 -10.75 11.80 -15.72
N GLN A 136 -9.73 11.82 -14.86
CA GLN A 136 -8.48 11.05 -15.03
C GLN A 136 -8.60 9.61 -14.52
N ILE A 137 -9.62 9.27 -13.72
CA ILE A 137 -9.73 7.96 -13.02
C ILE A 137 -9.61 6.79 -14.00
N LYS A 138 -10.33 6.85 -15.12
CA LYS A 138 -10.34 5.76 -16.10
C LYS A 138 -8.97 5.49 -16.71
N ASP A 139 -8.25 6.54 -17.08
CA ASP A 139 -6.94 6.40 -17.71
C ASP A 139 -5.89 5.96 -16.69
N GLU A 140 -5.98 6.43 -15.44
CA GLU A 140 -5.09 5.97 -14.36
C GLU A 140 -5.32 4.51 -14.00
N ILE A 141 -6.57 4.03 -13.92
CA ILE A 141 -6.87 2.61 -13.71
C ILE A 141 -6.30 1.75 -14.84
N LYS A 142 -6.46 2.17 -16.10
CA LYS A 142 -5.86 1.46 -17.24
C LYS A 142 -4.33 1.42 -17.15
N GLY A 143 -3.70 2.52 -16.77
CA GLY A 143 -2.26 2.58 -16.55
C GLY A 143 -1.78 1.61 -15.48
N VAL A 144 -2.50 1.51 -14.36
CA VAL A 144 -2.20 0.56 -13.28
C VAL A 144 -2.33 -0.89 -13.79
N VAL A 145 -3.43 -1.22 -14.49
CA VAL A 145 -3.64 -2.56 -15.05
C VAL A 145 -2.52 -2.93 -16.04
N GLN A 146 -2.13 -2.02 -16.92
CA GLN A 146 -1.01 -2.23 -17.85
C GLN A 146 0.32 -2.46 -17.14
N LEU A 147 0.59 -1.70 -16.07
CA LEU A 147 1.79 -1.89 -15.25
C LEU A 147 1.79 -3.28 -14.59
N ILE A 148 0.67 -3.68 -13.98
CA ILE A 148 0.50 -5.00 -13.36
C ILE A 148 0.71 -6.11 -14.41
N ASP A 149 0.10 -5.97 -15.59
CA ASP A 149 0.25 -6.94 -16.68
C ASP A 149 1.71 -7.10 -17.11
N SER A 150 2.44 -6.01 -17.26
CA SER A 150 3.86 -6.02 -17.62
C SER A 150 4.72 -6.74 -16.57
N VAL A 151 4.44 -6.51 -15.28
CA VAL A 151 5.13 -7.19 -14.17
C VAL A 151 4.83 -8.68 -14.16
N TYR A 152 3.56 -9.07 -14.20
CA TYR A 152 3.15 -10.47 -14.12
C TYR A 152 3.60 -11.26 -15.35
N SER A 153 3.56 -10.65 -16.53
CA SER A 153 4.07 -11.26 -17.76
C SER A 153 5.59 -11.53 -17.70
N THR A 154 6.35 -10.61 -17.08
CA THR A 154 7.80 -10.78 -16.87
C THR A 154 8.12 -12.03 -16.04
N PHE A 155 7.26 -12.34 -15.06
CA PHE A 155 7.41 -13.54 -14.20
C PHE A 155 6.63 -14.75 -14.71
N GLY A 156 5.90 -14.64 -15.82
CA GLY A 156 5.10 -15.71 -16.37
C GLY A 156 3.87 -16.08 -15.54
N PHE A 157 3.37 -15.17 -14.71
CA PHE A 157 2.19 -15.39 -13.89
C PHE A 157 0.92 -15.25 -14.71
N LYS A 158 -0.03 -16.14 -14.45
CA LYS A 158 -1.42 -16.03 -14.93
C LYS A 158 -2.26 -15.43 -13.81
N TYR A 159 -3.07 -14.46 -14.15
CA TYR A 159 -3.95 -13.78 -13.19
C TYR A 159 -5.29 -13.44 -13.83
N HIS A 160 -6.27 -13.11 -13.01
CA HIS A 160 -7.52 -12.49 -13.42
C HIS A 160 -7.80 -11.30 -12.50
N ILE A 161 -8.59 -10.38 -12.99
CA ILE A 161 -8.96 -9.16 -12.26
C ILE A 161 -10.40 -9.28 -11.83
N GLU A 162 -10.67 -9.01 -10.56
CA GLU A 162 -12.01 -8.92 -9.99
C GLU A 162 -12.22 -7.52 -9.41
N LEU A 163 -13.39 -6.95 -9.60
CA LEU A 163 -13.77 -5.69 -9.01
C LEU A 163 -14.50 -5.92 -7.68
N SER A 164 -13.95 -5.38 -6.60
CA SER A 164 -14.66 -5.34 -5.31
C SER A 164 -15.70 -4.22 -5.34
N THR A 165 -16.94 -4.58 -5.10
CA THR A 165 -18.06 -3.64 -4.99
C THR A 165 -18.30 -3.23 -3.54
N GLN A 166 -19.17 -2.25 -3.32
CA GLN A 166 -19.51 -1.73 -2.00
C GLN A 166 -20.09 -2.82 -1.08
N PRO A 167 -19.46 -3.14 0.07
CA PRO A 167 -20.06 -4.02 1.09
C PRO A 167 -21.12 -3.28 1.91
N GLU A 168 -21.97 -4.05 2.64
CA GLU A 168 -23.07 -3.49 3.45
C GLU A 168 -22.59 -2.52 4.54
N ASP A 169 -21.42 -2.80 5.15
CA ASP A 169 -20.79 -2.03 6.22
C ASP A 169 -19.64 -1.15 5.72
N SER A 170 -19.71 -0.69 4.49
CA SER A 170 -18.66 0.13 3.87
C SER A 170 -18.51 1.49 4.52
N MET A 171 -17.26 2.00 4.54
CA MET A 171 -16.96 3.39 4.87
C MET A 171 -17.13 4.29 3.64
N GLY A 172 -17.46 5.56 3.87
CA GLY A 172 -17.63 6.58 2.83
C GLY A 172 -19.08 6.77 2.37
N ALA A 173 -19.31 7.82 1.59
CA ALA A 173 -20.62 8.12 1.06
C ALA A 173 -21.00 7.19 -0.09
N LYS A 174 -22.28 6.82 -0.16
CA LYS A 174 -22.77 5.94 -1.25
C LYS A 174 -22.54 6.55 -2.62
N GLU A 175 -22.67 7.87 -2.71
CA GLU A 175 -22.47 8.64 -3.95
C GLU A 175 -21.05 8.46 -4.52
N ASP A 176 -20.04 8.37 -3.65
CA ASP A 176 -18.66 8.14 -4.06
C ASP A 176 -18.48 6.71 -4.63
N TRP A 177 -19.13 5.72 -4.02
CA TRP A 177 -19.15 4.35 -4.53
C TRP A 177 -19.89 4.22 -5.86
N ASP A 178 -21.03 4.90 -5.99
CA ASP A 178 -21.84 4.91 -7.22
C ASP A 178 -21.10 5.56 -8.40
N ILE A 179 -20.17 6.48 -8.12
CA ILE A 179 -19.30 7.10 -9.13
C ILE A 179 -18.11 6.22 -9.47
N ALA A 180 -17.44 5.65 -8.47
CA ALA A 180 -16.21 4.88 -8.67
C ALA A 180 -16.44 3.52 -9.33
N THR A 181 -17.54 2.83 -8.98
CA THR A 181 -17.82 1.48 -9.46
C THR A 181 -17.97 1.39 -10.99
N PRO A 182 -18.78 2.21 -11.69
CA PRO A 182 -18.93 2.12 -13.14
C PRO A 182 -17.64 2.43 -13.91
N VAL A 183 -16.81 3.34 -13.39
CA VAL A 183 -15.54 3.72 -14.04
C VAL A 183 -14.57 2.55 -14.06
N SER A 184 -14.62 1.70 -13.04
CA SER A 184 -13.74 0.55 -12.90
C SER A 184 -14.11 -0.64 -13.80
N TYR A 185 -15.34 -0.65 -14.36
CA TYR A 185 -15.80 -1.67 -15.33
C TYR A 185 -15.45 -1.37 -16.80
N THR A 186 -14.97 -0.18 -17.12
CA THR A 186 -14.74 0.28 -18.51
C THR A 186 -13.26 0.35 -18.87
#